data_9db782024d44550ff24722b4bab0bb99
#
_entry.id   9db782024d44550ff24722b4bab0bb99
#
_cell.length_a   1.000
_cell.length_b   1.000
_cell.length_c   1.000
_cell.angle_alpha   90.00
_cell.angle_beta   90.00
_cell.angle_gamma   90.00
#
_symmetry.space_group_name_H-M   'P 1'
#
loop_
_entity.id
_entity.type
_entity.pdbx_description
1 polymer ?
#
loop_
_entity_poly.entity_id
_entity_poly.type
_entity_poly.pdbx_seq_one_letter_code
_entity_poly.pdbx_strand_id
1 'polypeptide(L)'
;MIKSFRHKGLSELFESGRSRKVQPKHLKRLNLILTALNAASHAVQMNMPGLRYHPLKGGRHSVWVDENYRVTFGFEGSHAIGVDYEDYH
;
A
#
# COMPACT_ATOMS: atom_id res chain seq x y z
N MET A 1 -3.28 2.83 11.64
CA MET A 1 -1.84 2.48 11.57
C MET A 1 -1.65 1.21 10.76
N ILE A 2 -0.51 1.08 10.09
CA ILE A 2 -0.17 -0.17 9.43
C ILE A 2 0.35 -1.14 10.48
N LYS A 3 -0.27 -2.31 10.55
CA LYS A 3 0.04 -3.32 11.58
C LYS A 3 0.92 -4.45 11.04
N SER A 4 0.82 -4.76 9.76
CA SER A 4 1.62 -5.82 9.17
C SER A 4 1.84 -5.61 7.68
N PHE A 5 2.95 -6.16 7.19
CA PHE A 5 3.32 -6.13 5.78
C PHE A 5 3.50 -7.55 5.26
N ARG A 6 3.06 -7.81 4.04
CA ARG A 6 3.44 -9.03 3.32
C ARG A 6 4.74 -8.85 2.56
N HIS A 7 4.97 -7.63 2.05
CA HIS A 7 6.15 -7.33 1.25
C HIS A 7 7.23 -6.72 2.13
N LYS A 8 8.35 -7.43 2.26
CA LYS A 8 9.44 -6.99 3.13
C LYS A 8 10.03 -5.64 2.71
N GLY A 9 10.11 -5.40 1.40
CA GLY A 9 10.61 -4.12 0.89
C GLY A 9 9.76 -2.93 1.31
N LEU A 10 8.44 -3.10 1.36
CA LEU A 10 7.56 -2.03 1.86
C LEU A 10 7.78 -1.77 3.34
N SER A 11 7.98 -2.83 4.12
CA SER A 11 8.28 -2.71 5.54
C SER A 11 9.57 -1.93 5.75
N GLU A 12 10.61 -2.28 5.00
CA GLU A 12 11.90 -1.59 5.05
C GLU A 12 11.76 -0.11 4.68
N LEU A 13 11.03 0.15 3.60
CA LEU A 13 10.79 1.51 3.13
C LEU A 13 10.06 2.35 4.18
N PHE A 14 9.04 1.76 4.79
CA PHE A 14 8.24 2.44 5.80
C PHE A 14 9.05 2.76 7.05
N GLU A 15 9.89 1.84 7.49
CA GLU A 15 10.66 1.99 8.73
C GLU A 15 11.92 2.84 8.56
N SER A 16 12.63 2.69 7.43
CA SER A 16 13.94 3.33 7.25
C SER A 16 13.98 4.35 6.12
N GLY A 17 12.93 4.43 5.31
CA GLY A 17 12.91 5.30 4.15
C GLY A 17 13.66 4.76 2.95
N ARG A 18 14.17 3.52 3.03
CA ARG A 18 14.96 2.89 1.97
C ARG A 18 14.59 1.44 1.80
N SER A 19 14.64 0.97 0.56
CA SER A 19 14.60 -0.46 0.25
C SER A 19 15.12 -0.71 -1.15
N ARG A 20 15.91 -1.77 -1.31
CA ARG A 20 16.36 -2.25 -2.62
C ARG A 20 15.34 -3.18 -3.27
N LYS A 21 14.28 -3.53 -2.55
CA LYS A 21 13.27 -4.48 -3.00
C LYS A 21 12.08 -3.83 -3.67
N VAL A 22 12.13 -2.50 -3.80
CA VAL A 22 11.12 -1.75 -4.54
C VAL A 22 11.81 -0.99 -5.67
N GLN A 23 11.07 -0.73 -6.74
CA GLN A 23 11.64 -0.03 -7.88
C GLN A 23 11.87 1.45 -7.53
N PRO A 24 13.05 2.00 -7.84
CA PRO A 24 13.34 3.40 -7.52
C PRO A 24 12.31 4.39 -8.06
N LYS A 25 11.77 4.15 -9.24
CA LYS A 25 10.75 5.02 -9.84
C LYS A 25 9.45 5.04 -9.06
N HIS A 26 9.22 4.08 -8.15
CA HIS A 26 8.02 4.00 -7.33
C HIS A 26 8.17 4.60 -5.95
N LEU A 27 9.38 4.97 -5.54
CA LEU A 27 9.66 5.39 -4.15
C LEU A 27 8.76 6.54 -3.68
N LYS A 28 8.65 7.58 -4.49
CA LYS A 28 7.85 8.74 -4.13
C LYS A 28 6.38 8.39 -3.96
N ARG A 29 5.86 7.61 -4.90
CA ARG A 29 4.46 7.16 -4.88
C ARG A 29 4.19 6.23 -3.70
N LEU A 30 5.09 5.29 -3.46
CA LEU A 30 4.96 4.35 -2.34
C LEU A 30 5.01 5.07 -0.99
N ASN A 31 5.88 6.06 -0.84
CA ASN A 31 5.92 6.85 0.39
C ASN A 31 4.61 7.59 0.63
N LEU A 32 4.02 8.16 -0.42
CA LEU A 32 2.72 8.82 -0.33
C LEU A 32 1.63 7.83 0.09
N ILE A 33 1.60 6.67 -0.56
CA ILE A 33 0.59 5.63 -0.28
C ILE A 33 0.73 5.11 1.15
N LEU A 34 1.94 4.79 1.58
CA LEU A 34 2.17 4.24 2.93
C LEU A 34 1.87 5.27 4.01
N THR A 35 2.19 6.54 3.79
CA THR A 35 1.86 7.61 4.72
C THR A 35 0.35 7.76 4.88
N ALA A 36 -0.38 7.77 3.76
CA ALA A 36 -1.83 7.86 3.77
C ALA A 36 -2.46 6.64 4.43
N LEU A 37 -1.97 5.45 4.11
CA LEU A 37 -2.48 4.20 4.64
C LEU A 37 -2.25 4.10 6.15
N ASN A 38 -1.11 4.57 6.63
CA ASN A 38 -0.81 4.57 8.06
C ASN A 38 -1.75 5.50 8.84
N ALA A 39 -2.20 6.58 8.21
CA ALA A 39 -3.13 7.53 8.83
C ALA A 39 -4.60 7.09 8.71
N ALA A 40 -4.90 6.19 7.78
CA ALA A 40 -6.28 5.77 7.51
C ALA A 40 -6.81 4.85 8.62
N SER A 41 -8.08 5.04 8.97
CA SER A 41 -8.79 4.13 9.89
C SER A 41 -9.80 3.25 9.15
N HIS A 42 -10.06 3.54 7.88
CA HIS A 42 -10.97 2.74 7.03
C HIS A 42 -10.39 2.68 5.63
N ALA A 43 -10.60 1.55 4.95
CA ALA A 43 -10.07 1.33 3.62
C ALA A 43 -10.53 2.40 2.62
N VAL A 44 -11.78 2.85 2.72
CA VAL A 44 -12.35 3.83 1.78
C VAL A 44 -11.64 5.18 1.82
N GLN A 45 -10.92 5.49 2.89
CA GLN A 45 -10.11 6.71 2.98
C GLN A 45 -8.96 6.70 1.96
N MET A 46 -8.62 5.54 1.43
CA MET A 46 -7.63 5.42 0.36
C MET A 46 -8.20 5.72 -1.02
N ASN A 47 -9.50 6.04 -1.11
CA ASN A 47 -10.12 6.47 -2.37
C ASN A 47 -9.79 7.93 -2.63
N MET A 48 -8.53 8.18 -2.96
CA MET A 48 -7.97 9.50 -3.20
C MET A 48 -7.75 9.71 -4.69
N PRO A 49 -7.81 10.96 -5.18
CA PRO A 49 -7.54 11.23 -6.59
C PRO A 49 -6.19 10.64 -7.03
N GLY A 50 -6.20 9.95 -8.15
CA GLY A 50 -4.99 9.37 -8.73
C GLY A 50 -4.58 8.02 -8.17
N LEU A 51 -5.17 7.55 -7.07
CA LEU A 51 -4.81 6.24 -6.51
C LEU A 51 -5.66 5.09 -7.06
N ARG A 52 -6.75 5.39 -7.75
CA ARG A 52 -7.63 4.37 -8.34
C ARG A 52 -7.97 3.26 -7.35
N TYR A 53 -8.42 3.66 -6.17
CA TYR A 53 -8.82 2.73 -5.13
C TYR A 53 -9.86 1.74 -5.67
N HIS A 54 -9.65 0.45 -5.37
CA HIS A 54 -10.56 -0.60 -5.83
C HIS A 54 -10.66 -1.70 -4.78
N PRO A 55 -11.87 -2.02 -4.31
CA PRO A 55 -12.04 -3.17 -3.43
C PRO A 55 -11.87 -4.47 -4.21
N LEU A 56 -11.22 -5.44 -3.58
CA LEU A 56 -10.95 -6.76 -4.14
C LEU A 56 -11.77 -7.80 -3.39
N LYS A 57 -11.84 -9.01 -3.93
CA LYS A 57 -12.46 -10.13 -3.25
C LYS A 57 -11.72 -10.46 -1.97
N GLY A 58 -12.42 -11.02 -0.99
CA GLY A 58 -11.82 -11.48 0.25
C GLY A 58 -11.45 -10.38 1.23
N GLY A 59 -12.07 -9.20 1.10
CA GLY A 59 -11.84 -8.10 2.04
C GLY A 59 -10.53 -7.35 1.83
N ARG A 60 -9.87 -7.58 0.70
CA ARG A 60 -8.67 -6.85 0.32
C ARG A 60 -9.03 -5.65 -0.53
N HIS A 61 -8.10 -4.72 -0.64
CA HIS A 61 -8.25 -3.50 -1.40
C HIS A 61 -6.96 -3.20 -2.16
N SER A 62 -7.06 -2.41 -3.23
CA SER A 62 -5.88 -2.02 -3.98
C SER A 62 -5.86 -0.54 -4.28
N VAL A 63 -4.67 0.02 -4.38
CA VAL A 63 -4.42 1.34 -4.94
C VAL A 63 -3.30 1.26 -5.97
N TRP A 64 -3.31 2.19 -6.89
CA TRP A 64 -2.43 2.20 -8.05
C TRP A 64 -1.05 2.75 -7.69
N VAL A 65 -0.02 2.03 -8.13
CA VAL A 65 1.34 2.56 -8.17
C VAL A 65 1.63 3.06 -9.58
N ASP A 66 1.46 2.18 -10.57
CA ASP A 66 1.49 2.51 -11.99
C ASP A 66 0.68 1.46 -12.76
N GLU A 67 0.81 1.39 -14.07
CA GLU A 67 0.04 0.46 -14.89
C GLU A 67 0.21 -0.99 -14.49
N ASN A 68 1.38 -1.36 -13.97
CA ASN A 68 1.72 -2.75 -13.68
C ASN A 68 1.73 -3.08 -12.20
N TYR A 69 1.84 -2.09 -11.33
CA TYR A 69 2.02 -2.32 -9.89
C TYR A 69 0.89 -1.75 -9.07
N ARG A 70 0.56 -2.48 -8.00
CA ARG A 70 -0.48 -2.09 -7.02
C ARG A 70 0.08 -2.27 -5.61
N VAL A 71 -0.40 -1.44 -4.69
CA VAL A 71 -0.31 -1.74 -3.26
C VAL A 71 -1.64 -2.34 -2.85
N THR A 72 -1.61 -3.51 -2.26
CA THR A 72 -2.80 -4.21 -1.77
C THR A 72 -2.76 -4.33 -0.27
N PHE A 73 -3.92 -4.34 0.35
CA PHE A 73 -3.98 -4.35 1.81
C PHE A 73 -5.36 -4.80 2.29
N GLY A 74 -5.43 -5.22 3.54
CA GLY A 74 -6.68 -5.43 4.22
C GLY A 74 -6.80 -4.49 5.40
N PHE A 75 -7.93 -4.51 6.05
CA PHE A 75 -8.12 -3.81 7.32
C PHE A 75 -8.63 -4.78 8.38
N GLU A 76 -8.12 -4.61 9.58
CA GLU A 76 -8.58 -5.33 10.76
C GLU A 76 -8.90 -4.25 11.81
N GLY A 77 -10.18 -4.03 12.07
CA GLY A 77 -10.60 -2.86 12.85
C GLY A 77 -10.16 -1.59 12.13
N SER A 78 -9.42 -0.74 12.81
CA SER A 78 -8.93 0.53 12.27
C SER A 78 -7.48 0.45 11.74
N HIS A 79 -6.95 -0.77 11.58
CA HIS A 79 -5.56 -0.97 11.20
C HIS A 79 -5.41 -1.64 9.84
N ALA A 80 -4.48 -1.15 9.03
CA ALA A 80 -4.13 -1.78 7.77
C ALA A 80 -3.25 -3.00 8.03
N ILE A 81 -3.54 -4.11 7.37
CA ILE A 81 -2.83 -5.37 7.55
C ILE A 81 -2.42 -5.97 6.21
N GLY A 82 -1.36 -6.78 6.24
CA GLY A 82 -0.91 -7.53 5.07
C GLY A 82 -0.60 -6.66 3.87
N VAL A 83 0.02 -5.51 4.10
CA VAL A 83 0.30 -4.55 3.03
C VAL A 83 1.34 -5.15 2.08
N ASP A 84 0.98 -5.22 0.80
CA ASP A 84 1.76 -5.87 -0.22
C ASP A 84 1.98 -4.94 -1.42
N TYR A 85 3.00 -5.26 -2.19
CA TYR A 85 3.39 -4.50 -3.39
C TYR A 85 3.44 -5.53 -4.51
N GLU A 86 2.45 -5.48 -5.39
CA GLU A 86 2.21 -6.55 -6.35
C GLU A 86 2.33 -6.09 -7.78
N ASP A 87 2.91 -6.97 -8.59
CA ASP A 87 3.03 -6.82 -10.02
C ASP A 87 1.79 -7.43 -10.68
N TYR A 88 1.05 -6.63 -11.41
CA TYR A 88 -0.21 -7.04 -12.06
C TYR A 88 -0.04 -7.29 -13.57
N HIS A 89 1.10 -7.72 -13.98
CA HIS A 89 1.31 -8.09 -15.38
C HIS A 89 0.45 -9.25 -15.84
#